data_1d7702e043a5d60195de1ad614bcea75
#
_entry.id   1d7702e043a5d60195de1ad614bcea75
#
_cell.length_a   1.000
_cell.length_b   1.000
_cell.length_c   1.000
_cell.angle_alpha   90.00
_cell.angle_beta   90.00
_cell.angle_gamma   90.00
#
_symmetry.space_group_name_H-M   'P 1'
#
loop_
_entity.id
_entity.type
_entity.pdbx_description
1 polymer ?
#
loop_
_entity_poly.entity_id
_entity_poly.type
_entity_poly.pdbx_seq_one_letter_code
_entity_poly.pdbx_strand_id
1 'polypeptide(L)'
;MAFVHAAEIRVLGTTAIEDYHAHLLRLDRASRFPGDERGVDAHCLNLLASGAILIGAYVKGVMRASAEIVPDRTARRAEAAITIEDGFYDRGFERELTAKILDEARRCHINDVRVHELSTSRSYKVPTFEVHTHSA
;
A
#
# COMPACT_ATOMS: atom_id res chain seq x y z
N MET A 1 -20.48 -1.18 -19.25
CA MET A 1 -19.93 -1.01 -18.98
C MET A 1 -19.51 -0.74 -18.19
N ALA A 2 -19.12 -0.60 -17.86
CA ALA A 2 -18.66 -0.42 -17.19
C ALA A 2 -18.05 0.10 -16.68
N PHE A 3 -17.77 0.56 -16.29
CA PHE A 3 -17.14 0.99 -15.79
C PHE A 3 -16.78 1.54 -15.08
N VAL A 4 -16.70 1.33 -14.88
CA VAL A 4 -15.91 1.66 -14.53
C VAL A 4 -15.63 2.61 -13.68
N HIS A 5 -15.31 2.67 -12.88
CA HIS A 5 -15.12 3.55 -11.98
C HIS A 5 -13.79 3.98 -12.02
N ALA A 6 -13.63 5.09 -11.76
CA ALA A 6 -12.43 5.61 -11.73
C ALA A 6 -11.97 5.67 -10.37
N ALA A 7 -11.17 4.83 -9.98
CA ALA A 7 -10.47 4.95 -8.74
C ALA A 7 -9.27 5.84 -8.99
N GLU A 8 -9.02 6.72 -8.08
CA GLU A 8 -7.85 7.55 -8.16
C GLU A 8 -6.81 6.99 -7.22
N ILE A 9 -5.66 6.62 -7.73
CA ILE A 9 -4.57 6.06 -6.92
C ILE A 9 -3.60 7.18 -6.61
N ARG A 10 -3.35 7.42 -5.33
CA ARG A 10 -2.45 8.49 -4.89
C ARG A 10 -1.39 7.95 -3.97
N VAL A 11 -0.16 8.42 -4.15
CA VAL A 11 0.89 8.20 -3.17
C VAL A 11 0.76 9.33 -2.16
N LEU A 12 0.62 8.98 -0.89
CA LEU A 12 0.24 9.93 0.11
C LEU A 12 1.38 10.25 1.05
N GLY A 13 1.41 11.46 1.51
CA GLY A 13 2.27 11.81 2.62
C GLY A 13 1.59 11.53 3.94
N THR A 14 2.25 11.87 5.02
CA THR A 14 1.72 11.63 6.35
C THR A 14 0.51 12.49 6.64
N THR A 15 0.26 13.54 5.83
CA THR A 15 -0.91 14.39 6.04
C THR A 15 -2.20 13.66 5.74
N ALA A 16 -2.15 12.52 5.03
CA ALA A 16 -3.35 11.76 4.73
C ALA A 16 -3.60 10.65 5.73
N ILE A 17 -2.95 10.69 6.87
CA ILE A 17 -3.10 9.64 7.87
C ILE A 17 -4.54 9.55 8.37
N GLU A 18 -5.27 10.65 8.34
CA GLU A 18 -6.67 10.62 8.79
C GLU A 18 -7.54 9.79 7.84
N ASP A 19 -7.32 9.92 6.53
CA ASP A 19 -8.04 9.11 5.55
C ASP A 19 -7.72 7.64 5.75
N TYR A 20 -6.46 7.35 6.01
CA TYR A 20 -6.01 5.98 6.21
C TYR A 20 -6.62 5.40 7.49
N HIS A 21 -6.62 6.18 8.57
CA HIS A 21 -7.21 5.78 9.84
C HIS A 21 -8.69 5.44 9.65
N ALA A 22 -9.43 6.31 8.98
CA ALA A 22 -10.85 6.08 8.73
C ALA A 22 -11.07 4.83 7.87
N HIS A 23 -10.23 4.63 6.87
CA HIS A 23 -10.30 3.44 6.02
C HIS A 23 -10.09 2.17 6.85
N LEU A 24 -9.09 2.15 7.71
CA LEU A 24 -8.81 0.96 8.52
C LEU A 24 -9.98 0.65 9.45
N LEU A 25 -10.63 1.68 9.99
CA LEU A 25 -11.77 1.46 10.88
C LEU A 25 -12.98 0.91 10.14
N ARG A 26 -13.06 1.11 8.82
CA ARG A 26 -14.17 0.56 8.04
C ARG A 26 -13.94 -0.86 7.56
N LEU A 27 -12.74 -1.41 7.76
CA LEU A 27 -12.49 -2.78 7.34
C LEU A 27 -13.30 -3.75 8.19
N ASP A 28 -13.71 -4.85 7.57
CA ASP A 28 -14.34 -5.92 8.30
C ASP A 28 -13.39 -6.44 9.37
N ARG A 29 -13.94 -6.89 10.48
CA ARG A 29 -13.13 -7.34 11.57
C ARG A 29 -12.13 -8.41 11.20
N ALA A 30 -12.52 -9.32 10.32
CA ALA A 30 -11.65 -10.39 9.88
C ALA A 30 -10.50 -9.86 9.03
N SER A 31 -10.70 -8.70 8.37
CA SER A 31 -9.71 -8.12 7.51
C SER A 31 -8.91 -7.04 8.18
N ARG A 32 -9.32 -6.59 9.36
CA ARG A 32 -8.69 -5.48 10.01
C ARG A 32 -7.50 -5.97 10.77
N PHE A 33 -6.37 -5.91 10.13
CA PHE A 33 -5.21 -6.50 10.73
C PHE A 33 -4.70 -5.77 11.97
N PRO A 34 -4.90 -4.49 12.19
CA PRO A 34 -4.52 -3.95 13.48
C PRO A 34 -5.52 -4.27 14.57
N GLY A 35 -6.67 -4.86 14.24
CA GLY A 35 -7.65 -5.27 15.23
C GLY A 35 -8.66 -4.20 15.56
N ASP A 36 -8.77 -3.82 16.82
CA ASP A 36 -9.75 -2.84 17.25
C ASP A 36 -9.27 -1.40 17.03
N GLU A 37 -10.04 -0.45 17.46
CA GLU A 37 -9.71 0.97 17.28
C GLU A 37 -8.38 1.34 17.91
N ARG A 38 -8.08 0.77 19.05
CA ARG A 38 -6.83 1.05 19.73
C ARG A 38 -5.67 0.53 18.90
N GLY A 39 -5.81 -0.64 18.30
CA GLY A 39 -4.80 -1.20 17.43
C GLY A 39 -4.61 -0.35 16.20
N VAL A 40 -5.69 0.20 15.63
CA VAL A 40 -5.61 1.09 14.48
C VAL A 40 -4.86 2.37 14.84
N ASP A 41 -5.15 2.96 16.02
CA ASP A 41 -4.46 4.16 16.46
C ASP A 41 -2.97 3.91 16.61
N ALA A 42 -2.60 2.81 17.25
CA ALA A 42 -1.19 2.47 17.46
C ALA A 42 -0.49 2.23 16.13
N HIS A 43 -1.17 1.57 15.21
CA HIS A 43 -0.61 1.29 13.90
C HIS A 43 -0.33 2.57 13.13
N CYS A 44 -1.26 3.51 13.16
CA CYS A 44 -1.06 4.79 12.48
C CYS A 44 0.10 5.57 13.08
N LEU A 45 0.24 5.56 14.39
CA LEU A 45 1.37 6.22 15.03
C LEU A 45 2.70 5.56 14.62
N ASN A 46 2.72 4.25 14.53
CA ASN A 46 3.92 3.54 14.12
C ASN A 46 4.29 3.87 12.68
N LEU A 47 3.31 4.00 11.81
CA LEU A 47 3.58 4.36 10.42
C LEU A 47 4.19 5.74 10.31
N LEU A 48 3.68 6.69 11.09
CA LEU A 48 4.24 8.04 11.09
C LEU A 48 5.70 8.04 11.51
N ALA A 49 6.06 7.14 12.42
CA ALA A 49 7.42 7.09 12.92
C ALA A 49 8.37 6.27 12.05
N SER A 50 7.84 5.41 11.18
CA SER A 50 8.67 4.43 10.48
C SER A 50 9.11 4.87 9.09
N GLY A 51 8.63 5.97 8.60
CA GLY A 51 8.95 6.39 7.24
C GLY A 51 8.21 5.57 6.20
N ALA A 52 7.07 5.02 6.56
CA ALA A 52 6.29 4.22 5.63
C ALA A 52 5.74 5.09 4.51
N ILE A 53 5.53 4.45 3.36
CA ILE A 53 4.91 5.09 2.21
C ILE A 53 3.49 4.59 2.15
N LEU A 54 2.53 5.50 2.05
CA LEU A 54 1.13 5.14 1.95
C LEU A 54 0.63 5.39 0.54
N ILE A 55 -0.17 4.45 0.05
CA ILE A 55 -0.82 4.60 -1.24
C ILE A 55 -2.31 4.41 -0.98
N GLY A 56 -3.12 5.31 -1.47
CA GLY A 56 -4.57 5.21 -1.30
C GLY A 56 -5.28 5.09 -2.62
N ALA A 57 -6.31 4.25 -2.67
CA ALA A 57 -7.20 4.16 -3.81
C ALA A 57 -8.52 4.81 -3.41
N TYR A 58 -8.85 5.89 -4.07
CA TYR A 58 -10.02 6.70 -3.71
C TYR A 58 -11.13 6.49 -4.72
N VAL A 59 -12.32 6.29 -4.22
CA VAL A 59 -13.51 6.19 -5.05
C VAL A 59 -14.44 7.29 -4.58
N LYS A 60 -14.76 8.21 -5.44
CA LYS A 60 -15.62 9.35 -5.12
C LYS A 60 -15.12 10.10 -3.88
N GLY A 61 -13.82 10.27 -3.82
CA GLY A 61 -13.20 11.07 -2.76
C GLY A 61 -12.99 10.34 -1.45
N VAL A 62 -13.30 9.05 -1.37
CA VAL A 62 -13.15 8.29 -0.13
C VAL A 62 -12.15 7.16 -0.37
N MET A 63 -11.21 7.00 0.54
CA MET A 63 -10.22 5.92 0.44
C MET A 63 -10.92 4.60 0.71
N ARG A 64 -10.92 3.71 -0.28
CA ARG A 64 -11.58 2.40 -0.14
C ARG A 64 -10.59 1.25 -0.14
N ALA A 65 -9.37 1.50 -0.53
CA ALA A 65 -8.30 0.51 -0.50
C ALA A 65 -7.00 1.23 -0.27
N SER A 66 -6.02 0.53 0.24
CA SER A 66 -4.74 1.16 0.53
C SER A 66 -3.62 0.16 0.45
N ALA A 67 -2.41 0.69 0.36
CA ALA A 67 -1.20 -0.08 0.55
C ALA A 67 -0.27 0.72 1.44
N GLU A 68 0.41 0.04 2.34
CA GLU A 68 1.47 0.66 3.10
C GLU A 68 2.75 -0.08 2.77
N ILE A 69 3.84 0.64 2.62
CA ILE A 69 5.13 0.06 2.32
C ILE A 69 6.08 0.49 3.43
N VAL A 70 6.65 -0.49 4.10
CA VAL A 70 7.61 -0.22 5.17
C VAL A 70 8.98 -0.67 4.65
N PRO A 71 9.83 0.27 4.28
CA PRO A 71 11.10 -0.10 3.69
C PRO A 71 12.16 -0.41 4.75
N ASP A 72 13.02 -1.35 4.42
CA ASP A 72 14.26 -1.54 5.15
C ASP A 72 15.34 -1.17 4.14
N ARG A 73 15.77 0.06 4.20
CA ARG A 73 16.67 0.59 3.18
C ARG A 73 18.04 -0.04 3.24
N THR A 74 18.46 -0.48 4.41
CA THR A 74 19.74 -1.14 4.56
C THR A 74 19.77 -2.45 3.81
N ALA A 75 18.69 -3.20 3.86
CA ALA A 75 18.62 -4.48 3.19
C ALA A 75 18.06 -4.36 1.77
N ARG A 76 17.65 -3.17 1.35
CA ARG A 76 17.05 -2.93 0.02
C ARG A 76 15.83 -3.79 -0.20
N ARG A 77 15.01 -3.93 0.82
CA ARG A 77 13.79 -4.70 0.76
C ARG A 77 12.67 -3.97 1.48
N ALA A 78 11.46 -4.38 1.26
CA ALA A 78 10.30 -3.79 1.90
C ALA A 78 9.23 -4.82 2.14
N GLU A 79 8.41 -4.51 3.14
CA GLU A 79 7.18 -5.24 3.40
C GLU A 79 6.04 -4.30 3.04
N ALA A 80 5.08 -4.78 2.31
CA ALA A 80 3.93 -3.97 1.95
C ALA A 80 2.67 -4.73 2.32
N ALA A 81 1.63 -4.01 2.68
CA ALA A 81 0.35 -4.62 3.03
C ALA A 81 -0.76 -3.89 2.30
N ILE A 82 -1.67 -4.65 1.69
CA ILE A 82 -2.81 -4.12 0.97
C ILE A 82 -4.05 -4.40 1.79
N THR A 83 -4.89 -3.39 1.98
CA THR A 83 -6.19 -3.56 2.63
C THR A 83 -7.27 -2.98 1.73
N ILE A 84 -8.40 -3.67 1.64
CA ILE A 84 -9.50 -3.28 0.77
C ILE A 84 -10.79 -3.40 1.58
N GLU A 85 -11.62 -2.37 1.52
CA GLU A 85 -12.90 -2.40 2.23
C GLU A 85 -13.86 -3.36 1.54
N ASP A 86 -14.75 -3.96 2.33
CA ASP A 86 -15.77 -4.86 1.82
C ASP A 86 -16.56 -4.16 0.74
N GLY A 87 -16.97 -4.85 -0.23
CA GLY A 87 -17.71 -4.29 -1.36
C GLY A 87 -16.80 -3.74 -2.46
N PHE A 88 -15.49 -3.68 -2.21
CA PHE A 88 -14.57 -3.16 -3.20
C PHE A 88 -13.55 -4.19 -3.67
N TYR A 89 -13.70 -5.45 -3.25
CA TYR A 89 -12.74 -6.49 -3.57
C TYR A 89 -12.68 -6.84 -5.05
N ASP A 90 -13.76 -6.74 -5.78
CA ASP A 90 -13.79 -7.17 -7.16
C ASP A 90 -13.52 -6.07 -8.16
N ARG A 91 -12.79 -5.06 -7.76
CA ARG A 91 -12.57 -3.90 -8.61
C ARG A 91 -11.16 -3.78 -9.13
N GLY A 92 -10.33 -4.78 -8.93
CA GLY A 92 -8.96 -4.78 -9.45
C GLY A 92 -7.98 -3.96 -8.63
N PHE A 93 -8.35 -3.57 -7.41
CA PHE A 93 -7.46 -2.75 -6.59
C PHE A 93 -6.17 -3.48 -6.24
N GLU A 94 -6.22 -4.80 -6.04
CA GLU A 94 -5.02 -5.55 -5.69
C GLU A 94 -3.97 -5.40 -6.76
N ARG A 95 -4.39 -5.51 -8.02
CA ARG A 95 -3.46 -5.40 -9.14
C ARG A 95 -2.92 -4.00 -9.25
N GLU A 96 -3.78 -3.01 -9.15
CA GLU A 96 -3.35 -1.63 -9.28
C GLU A 96 -2.45 -1.20 -8.14
N LEU A 97 -2.78 -1.62 -6.93
CA LEU A 97 -1.96 -1.27 -5.77
C LEU A 97 -0.62 -2.00 -5.82
N THR A 98 -0.62 -3.27 -6.23
CA THR A 98 0.63 -4.00 -6.37
C THR A 98 1.55 -3.31 -7.39
N ALA A 99 1.00 -2.90 -8.52
CA ALA A 99 1.79 -2.21 -9.54
C ALA A 99 2.38 -0.91 -8.97
N LYS A 100 1.59 -0.19 -8.17
CA LYS A 100 2.07 1.06 -7.59
C LYS A 100 3.11 0.82 -6.52
N ILE A 101 2.95 -0.24 -5.73
CA ILE A 101 3.95 -0.64 -4.74
C ILE A 101 5.29 -0.89 -5.42
N LEU A 102 5.29 -1.64 -6.52
CA LEU A 102 6.53 -1.97 -7.21
C LEU A 102 7.15 -0.74 -7.85
N ASP A 103 6.33 0.19 -8.32
CA ASP A 103 6.79 1.43 -8.88
C ASP A 103 7.49 2.28 -7.82
N GLU A 104 6.90 2.40 -6.64
CA GLU A 104 7.49 3.15 -5.56
C GLU A 104 8.75 2.48 -5.03
N ALA A 105 8.75 1.16 -4.98
CA ALA A 105 9.93 0.41 -4.55
C ALA A 105 11.10 0.68 -5.50
N ARG A 106 10.82 0.73 -6.80
CA ARG A 106 11.87 1.02 -7.77
C ARG A 106 12.44 2.41 -7.55
N ARG A 107 11.59 3.39 -7.24
CA ARG A 107 12.06 4.74 -6.98
C ARG A 107 12.95 4.81 -5.76
N CYS A 108 12.72 3.96 -4.79
CA CYS A 108 13.49 3.94 -3.55
C CYS A 108 14.66 2.99 -3.59
N HIS A 109 14.96 2.41 -4.75
CA HIS A 109 16.06 1.45 -4.93
C HIS A 109 15.88 0.21 -4.06
N ILE A 110 14.64 -0.21 -3.88
CA ILE A 110 14.30 -1.43 -3.18
C ILE A 110 14.11 -2.51 -4.24
N ASN A 111 14.74 -3.65 -4.06
CA ASN A 111 14.68 -4.69 -5.09
C ASN A 111 13.95 -5.96 -4.64
N ASP A 112 13.58 -6.07 -3.38
CA ASP A 112 12.78 -7.20 -2.92
C ASP A 112 11.58 -6.67 -2.16
N VAL A 113 10.39 -7.03 -2.56
CA VAL A 113 9.18 -6.58 -1.88
C VAL A 113 8.31 -7.77 -1.58
N ARG A 114 7.88 -7.90 -0.34
CA ARG A 114 6.87 -8.89 0.02
C ARG A 114 5.55 -8.17 0.21
N VAL A 115 4.55 -8.55 -0.54
CA VAL A 115 3.24 -7.92 -0.49
C VAL A 115 2.29 -8.87 0.24
N HIS A 116 1.70 -8.37 1.32
CA HIS A 116 0.75 -9.12 2.12
C HIS A 116 -0.66 -8.66 1.77
N GLU A 117 -1.52 -9.61 1.50
CA GLU A 117 -2.93 -9.35 1.32
C GLU A 117 -3.65 -10.17 2.35
N LEU A 118 -4.92 -10.12 2.40
CA LEU A 118 -5.72 -10.70 3.46
C LEU A 118 -5.24 -12.06 3.96
N SER A 119 -5.07 -13.01 3.10
CA SER A 119 -4.65 -14.33 3.52
C SER A 119 -3.46 -14.85 2.74
N THR A 120 -2.81 -14.01 1.97
CA THR A 120 -1.70 -14.44 1.13
C THR A 120 -0.56 -13.46 1.21
N SER A 121 0.62 -13.95 0.88
CA SER A 121 1.80 -13.11 0.75
C SER A 121 2.52 -13.50 -0.52
N ARG A 122 3.03 -12.53 -1.22
CA ARG A 122 3.79 -12.78 -2.43
C ARG A 122 5.05 -11.95 -2.42
N SER A 123 6.13 -12.52 -2.90
CA SER A 123 7.41 -11.82 -2.98
C SER A 123 7.67 -11.42 -4.43
N TYR A 124 8.17 -10.23 -4.59
CA TYR A 124 8.45 -9.67 -5.90
C TYR A 124 9.88 -9.19 -5.97
N LYS A 125 10.52 -9.42 -7.11
CA LYS A 125 11.82 -8.83 -7.41
C LYS A 125 11.55 -7.62 -8.25
N VAL A 126 12.11 -6.50 -7.86
CA VAL A 126 11.93 -5.27 -8.60
C VAL A 126 13.18 -5.03 -9.41
N PRO A 127 13.07 -5.01 -10.72
CA PRO A 127 14.23 -4.76 -11.55
C PRO A 127 14.73 -3.36 -11.27
N THR A 128 15.99 -3.28 -10.91
CA THR A 128 16.53 -1.99 -10.76
C THR A 128 17.09 -1.67 -12.08
N PHE A 129 16.71 -0.60 -12.65
CA PHE A 129 17.26 -0.11 -13.75
C PHE A 129 18.49 0.46 -13.50
N GLU A 130 19.45 -0.11 -13.60
CA GLU A 130 20.56 0.46 -13.54
C GLU A 130 20.84 0.92 -14.77
N VAL A 131 20.71 1.89 -15.06
CA VAL A 131 21.01 2.47 -16.14
C VAL A 131 22.35 2.36 -16.34
N HIS A 132 22.79 1.50 -16.52
CA HIS A 132 24.00 1.44 -16.71
C HIS A 132 24.45 2.10 -17.73
N THR A 133 24.43 2.74 -17.79
CA THR A 133 24.77 3.35 -18.57
C THR A 133 25.93 3.32 -18.72
N HIS A 134 26.41 3.04 -18.36
CA HIS A 134 27.31 2.98 -18.58
C HIS A 134 27.68 2.67 -19.39
N SER A 135 27.50 2.54 -19.69
CA SER A 135 27.79 2.29 -20.37
C SER A 135 28.24 2.53 -20.92
N ALA A 136 28.61 2.60 -20.96
CA ALA A 136 29.06 2.93 -21.39
C ALA A 136 29.20 3.22 -21.64
#